data_84dc339e8cb722e5d25ddb6347ebb4f4
#
_entry.id   84dc339e8cb722e5d25ddb6347ebb4f4
#
_cell.length_a   1.000
_cell.length_b   1.000
_cell.length_c   1.000
_cell.angle_alpha   90.00
_cell.angle_beta   90.00
_cell.angle_gamma   90.00
#
_symmetry.space_group_name_H-M   'P 1'
#
loop_
_entity.id
_entity.type
_entity.pdbx_description
1 polymer ?
#
loop_
_entity_poly.entity_id
_entity_poly.type
_entity_poly.pdbx_seq_one_letter_code
_entity_poly.pdbx_strand_id
1 'polypeptide(L)'
;MDLKLLGERLRMIRKHLGINQQELADATNLTQPAISRLEKGDEVYASTLLAVLSFYRDKICIDHLIATDLDTGQTAQLFSSRQEIRQRLSQSLEEITNRLDQTKEQIETLRNAL
;
A
#
# COMPACT_ATOMS: atom_id res chain seq x y z
N MET A 1 13.37 1.39 -10.36
CA MET A 1 13.41 1.69 -8.91
C MET A 1 14.86 1.76 -8.47
N ASP A 2 15.24 2.84 -7.84
CA ASP A 2 16.57 2.97 -7.23
C ASP A 2 16.43 3.21 -5.72
N LEU A 3 17.54 3.14 -5.00
CA LEU A 3 17.54 3.30 -3.54
C LEU A 3 17.12 4.69 -3.10
N LYS A 4 17.41 5.71 -3.90
CA LYS A 4 17.06 7.09 -3.58
C LYS A 4 15.54 7.29 -3.64
N LEU A 5 14.88 6.78 -4.65
CA LEU A 5 13.43 6.85 -4.80
C LEU A 5 12.74 6.04 -3.70
N LEU A 6 13.24 4.86 -3.41
CA LEU A 6 12.72 4.02 -2.32
C LEU A 6 12.85 4.74 -0.98
N GLY A 7 14.01 5.33 -0.71
CA GLY A 7 14.25 6.07 0.53
C GLY A 7 13.31 7.26 0.69
N GLU A 8 13.07 8.02 -0.37
CA GLU A 8 12.11 9.13 -0.36
C GLU A 8 10.69 8.66 -0.04
N ARG A 9 10.25 7.57 -0.65
CA ARG A 9 8.93 6.99 -0.39
C ARG A 9 8.79 6.50 1.05
N LEU A 10 9.80 5.83 1.58
CA LEU A 10 9.81 5.39 2.97
C LEU A 10 9.74 6.57 3.94
N ARG A 11 10.44 7.65 3.65
CA ARG A 11 10.36 8.87 4.44
C ARG A 11 8.96 9.48 4.42
N MET A 12 8.32 9.55 3.25
CA MET A 12 6.96 10.05 3.10
C MET A 12 5.98 9.23 3.92
N ILE A 13 6.10 7.92 3.87
CA ILE A 13 5.25 7.01 4.64
C ILE A 13 5.42 7.25 6.14
N ARG A 14 6.66 7.33 6.60
CA ARG A 14 6.96 7.59 8.00
C ARG A 14 6.32 8.89 8.48
N LYS A 15 6.46 9.96 7.71
CA LYS A 15 5.85 11.25 8.03
C LYS A 15 4.32 11.20 8.02
N HIS A 16 3.74 10.47 7.08
CA HIS A 16 2.29 10.28 7.02
C HIS A 16 1.76 9.56 8.28
N LEU A 17 2.52 8.59 8.79
CA LEU A 17 2.17 7.88 10.02
C LEU A 17 2.44 8.69 11.28
N GLY A 18 3.08 9.86 11.17
CA GLY A 18 3.33 10.75 12.30
C GLY A 18 4.42 10.28 13.24
N ILE A 19 5.33 9.42 12.80
CA ILE A 19 6.44 8.92 13.61
C ILE A 19 7.78 9.51 13.14
N ASN A 20 8.71 9.68 14.08
CA ASN A 20 10.06 10.15 13.77
C ASN A 20 11.01 8.98 13.51
N GLN A 21 12.23 9.28 13.06
CA GLN A 21 13.23 8.26 12.75
C GLN A 21 13.60 7.40 13.97
N GLN A 22 13.67 8.00 15.15
CA GLN A 22 13.99 7.27 16.38
C GLN A 22 12.89 6.31 16.77
N GLU A 23 11.64 6.73 16.65
CA GLU A 23 10.48 5.86 16.91
C GLU A 23 10.45 4.66 15.96
N LEU A 24 10.73 4.89 14.68
CA LEU A 24 10.83 3.81 13.70
C LEU A 24 11.99 2.87 14.03
N ALA A 25 13.14 3.41 14.40
CA ALA A 25 14.30 2.61 14.79
C ALA A 25 13.98 1.72 15.99
N ASP A 26 13.35 2.27 17.00
CA ASP A 26 12.95 1.51 18.20
C ASP A 26 11.96 0.40 17.85
N ALA A 27 10.98 0.68 17.00
CA ALA A 27 9.97 -0.30 16.58
C ALA A 27 10.54 -1.44 15.73
N THR A 28 11.60 -1.17 14.97
CA THR A 28 12.24 -2.14 14.08
C THR A 28 13.50 -2.78 14.68
N ASN A 29 13.84 -2.40 15.89
CA ASN A 29 15.08 -2.82 16.56
C ASN A 29 16.36 -2.46 15.77
N LEU A 30 16.32 -1.29 15.14
CA LEU A 30 17.43 -0.71 14.38
C LEU A 30 17.93 0.55 15.07
N THR A 31 18.99 1.14 14.52
CA THR A 31 19.52 2.43 14.99
C THR A 31 18.94 3.58 14.17
N GLN A 32 18.85 4.76 14.76
CA GLN A 32 18.39 5.95 14.05
C GLN A 32 19.31 6.28 12.84
N PRO A 33 20.66 6.19 12.95
CA PRO A 33 21.50 6.38 11.77
C PRO A 33 21.24 5.41 10.63
N ALA A 34 20.86 4.16 10.92
CA ALA A 34 20.49 3.19 9.90
C ALA A 34 19.22 3.62 9.15
N ILE A 35 18.21 4.09 9.86
CA ILE A 35 16.98 4.64 9.26
C ILE A 35 17.32 5.89 8.42
N SER A 36 18.14 6.77 8.94
CA SER A 36 18.56 7.98 8.21
C SER A 36 19.24 7.65 6.88
N ARG A 37 20.15 6.68 6.88
CA ARG A 37 20.81 6.22 5.65
C ARG A 37 19.84 5.64 4.65
N LEU A 38 18.91 4.80 5.12
CA LEU A 38 17.91 4.20 4.26
C LEU A 38 17.05 5.27 3.57
N GLU A 39 16.59 6.26 4.31
CA GLU A 39 15.76 7.35 3.78
C GLU A 39 16.51 8.28 2.83
N LYS A 40 17.82 8.39 2.96
CA LYS A 40 18.66 9.17 2.03
C LYS A 40 18.97 8.42 0.74
N GLY A 41 18.71 7.12 0.68
CA GLY A 41 19.05 6.30 -0.46
C GLY A 41 20.46 5.78 -0.47
N ASP A 42 21.14 5.81 0.67
CA ASP A 42 22.45 5.21 0.84
C ASP A 42 22.35 3.68 0.90
N GLU A 43 23.45 3.00 0.61
CA GLU A 43 23.49 1.55 0.74
C GLU A 43 23.35 1.15 2.20
N VAL A 44 22.46 0.18 2.45
CA VAL A 44 22.22 -0.41 3.77
C VAL A 44 22.23 -1.93 3.65
N TYR A 45 22.35 -2.63 4.77
CA TYR A 45 22.20 -4.08 4.77
C TYR A 45 20.79 -4.48 4.38
N ALA A 46 20.66 -5.59 3.68
CA ALA A 46 19.37 -6.15 3.32
C ALA A 46 18.48 -6.40 4.56
N SER A 47 19.07 -6.80 5.67
CA SER A 47 18.36 -6.99 6.94
C SER A 47 17.70 -5.71 7.45
N THR A 48 18.35 -4.54 7.28
CA THR A 48 17.79 -3.23 7.62
C THR A 48 16.56 -2.94 6.79
N LEU A 49 16.66 -3.10 5.48
CA LEU A 49 15.55 -2.87 4.56
C LEU A 49 14.37 -3.81 4.86
N LEU A 50 14.64 -5.09 5.07
CA LEU A 50 13.62 -6.08 5.38
C LEU A 50 12.89 -5.78 6.69
N ALA A 51 13.62 -5.32 7.71
CA ALA A 51 13.00 -4.94 8.99
C ALA A 51 12.03 -3.77 8.83
N VAL A 52 12.40 -2.76 8.06
CA VAL A 52 11.55 -1.59 7.79
C VAL A 52 10.33 -1.99 6.95
N LEU A 53 10.52 -2.77 5.90
CA LEU A 53 9.43 -3.24 5.06
C LEU A 53 8.45 -4.13 5.84
N SER A 54 8.96 -4.97 6.74
CA SER A 54 8.12 -5.80 7.62
C SER A 54 7.27 -4.95 8.56
N PHE A 55 7.83 -3.86 9.08
CA PHE A 55 7.08 -2.92 9.91
C PHE A 55 5.94 -2.24 9.15
N TYR A 56 6.19 -1.84 7.90
CA TYR A 56 5.18 -1.16 7.08
C TYR A 56 4.20 -2.12 6.39
N ARG A 57 4.48 -3.39 6.37
CA ARG A 57 3.71 -4.40 5.61
C ARG A 57 2.20 -4.33 5.81
N ASP A 58 1.76 -4.13 7.05
CA ASP A 58 0.34 -4.08 7.40
C ASP A 58 -0.26 -2.67 7.26
N LYS A 59 0.59 -1.67 7.05
CA LYS A 59 0.20 -0.26 7.04
C LYS A 59 0.09 0.32 5.63
N ILE A 60 0.82 -0.27 4.67
CA ILE A 60 0.88 0.21 3.29
C ILE A 60 0.87 -0.97 2.31
N CYS A 61 0.63 -0.65 1.04
CA CYS A 61 0.79 -1.62 -0.04
C CYS A 61 2.24 -1.62 -0.54
N ILE A 62 2.96 -2.70 -0.27
CA ILE A 62 4.37 -2.85 -0.66
C ILE A 62 4.54 -2.79 -2.19
N ASP A 63 3.58 -3.33 -2.94
CA ASP A 63 3.63 -3.30 -4.40
C ASP A 63 3.67 -1.87 -4.95
N HIS A 64 2.93 -0.96 -4.34
CA HIS A 64 2.95 0.45 -4.71
C HIS A 64 4.26 1.12 -4.30
N LEU A 65 4.85 0.70 -3.20
CA LEU A 65 6.12 1.23 -2.73
C LEU A 65 7.24 1.02 -3.73
N ILE A 66 7.30 -0.15 -4.36
CA ILE A 66 8.35 -0.51 -5.31
C ILE A 66 7.97 -0.25 -6.77
N ALA A 67 6.77 0.22 -7.07
CA ALA A 67 6.33 0.53 -8.42
C ALA A 67 7.14 1.67 -9.01
N THR A 68 7.66 1.48 -10.24
CA THR A 68 8.47 2.49 -10.94
C THR A 68 7.62 3.49 -11.72
N ASP A 69 6.40 3.14 -12.04
CA ASP A 69 5.45 3.92 -12.83
C ASP A 69 4.56 4.84 -11.97
N LEU A 70 4.74 4.81 -10.65
CA LEU A 70 3.97 5.62 -9.72
C LEU A 70 4.46 7.07 -9.78
N ASP A 71 3.62 7.98 -10.24
CA ASP A 71 3.93 9.42 -10.27
C ASP A 71 3.44 10.13 -9.00
N THR A 72 3.70 11.44 -8.92
CA THR A 72 3.30 12.29 -7.79
C THR A 72 1.78 12.36 -7.58
N GLY A 73 1.00 12.19 -8.64
CA GLY A 73 -0.46 12.17 -8.56
C GLY A 73 -1.03 10.90 -7.95
N GLN A 74 -0.23 9.83 -7.91
CA GLN A 74 -0.63 8.51 -7.42
C GLN A 74 -0.04 8.17 -6.05
N THR A 75 0.65 9.11 -5.41
CA THR A 75 1.28 8.88 -4.08
C THR A 75 0.27 8.50 -3.00
N ALA A 76 -0.99 8.90 -3.12
CA ALA A 76 -2.03 8.50 -2.18
C ALA A 76 -2.20 6.97 -2.09
N GLN A 77 -1.89 6.24 -3.15
CA GLN A 77 -1.94 4.77 -3.16
C GLN A 77 -0.88 4.13 -2.25
N LEU A 78 0.22 4.82 -1.97
CA LEU A 78 1.25 4.35 -1.03
C LEU A 78 0.69 4.16 0.38
N PHE A 79 -0.30 4.96 0.74
CA PHE A 79 -0.86 5.00 2.09
C PHE A 79 -2.07 4.08 2.27
N SER A 80 -2.52 3.43 1.20
CA SER A 80 -3.61 2.46 1.29
C SER A 80 -3.12 1.16 1.92
N SER A 81 -3.74 0.74 3.01
CA SER A 81 -3.44 -0.53 3.64
C SER A 81 -3.98 -1.69 2.79
N ARG A 82 -3.40 -2.88 2.97
CA ARG A 82 -3.92 -4.10 2.33
C ARG A 82 -5.38 -4.36 2.68
N GLN A 83 -5.74 -4.07 3.92
CA GLN A 83 -7.09 -4.26 4.39
C GLN A 83 -8.08 -3.33 3.69
N GLU A 84 -7.72 -2.06 3.51
CA GLU A 84 -8.54 -1.11 2.76
C GLU A 84 -8.72 -1.52 1.30
N ILE A 85 -7.66 -1.98 0.66
CA ILE A 85 -7.72 -2.48 -0.73
C ILE A 85 -8.65 -3.69 -0.81
N ARG A 86 -8.54 -4.64 0.10
CA ARG A 86 -9.43 -5.81 0.16
C ARG A 86 -10.89 -5.41 0.37
N GLN A 87 -11.15 -4.45 1.24
CA GLN A 87 -12.51 -3.95 1.47
C GLN A 87 -13.10 -3.32 0.21
N ARG A 88 -12.32 -2.48 -0.49
CA ARG A 88 -12.77 -1.88 -1.75
C ARG A 88 -13.05 -2.92 -2.82
N LEU A 89 -12.19 -3.93 -2.95
CA LEU A 89 -12.40 -5.04 -3.88
C LEU A 89 -13.64 -5.85 -3.54
N SER A 90 -13.87 -6.15 -2.26
CA SER A 90 -15.06 -6.86 -1.80
C SER A 90 -16.34 -6.10 -2.12
N GLN A 91 -16.35 -4.78 -1.88
CA GLN A 91 -17.49 -3.92 -2.20
C GLN A 91 -17.76 -3.90 -3.69
N SER A 92 -16.72 -3.78 -4.52
CA SER A 92 -16.85 -3.80 -5.98
C SER A 92 -17.41 -5.12 -6.48
N LEU A 93 -16.98 -6.24 -5.91
CA LEU A 93 -17.50 -7.57 -6.25
C LEU A 93 -18.97 -7.71 -5.86
N GLU A 94 -19.37 -7.23 -4.69
CA GLU A 94 -20.78 -7.23 -4.27
C GLU A 94 -21.66 -6.41 -5.21
N GLU A 95 -21.22 -5.22 -5.61
CA GLU A 95 -21.95 -4.38 -6.57
C GLU A 95 -22.13 -5.08 -7.92
N ILE A 96 -21.10 -5.73 -8.43
CA ILE A 96 -21.15 -6.47 -9.69
C ILE A 96 -22.13 -7.65 -9.56
N THR A 97 -22.06 -8.40 -8.47
CA THR A 97 -22.94 -9.53 -8.19
C THR A 97 -24.40 -9.07 -8.15
N ASN A 98 -24.69 -7.97 -7.45
CA ASN A 98 -26.03 -7.42 -7.37
C ASN A 98 -26.58 -6.99 -8.74
N ARG A 99 -25.74 -6.37 -9.57
CA ARG A 99 -26.13 -5.99 -10.94
C ARG A 99 -26.43 -7.21 -11.81
N LEU A 100 -25.64 -8.27 -11.67
CA LEU A 100 -25.88 -9.52 -12.40
C LEU A 100 -27.20 -10.17 -11.97
N ASP A 101 -27.51 -10.21 -10.69
CA ASP A 101 -28.76 -10.75 -10.17
C ASP A 101 -29.97 -9.96 -10.66
N GLN A 102 -29.90 -8.63 -10.66
CA GLN A 102 -30.95 -7.77 -11.21
C GLN A 102 -31.19 -8.02 -12.69
N THR A 103 -30.10 -8.12 -13.46
CA THR A 103 -30.18 -8.42 -14.90
C THR A 103 -30.81 -9.77 -15.15
N LYS A 104 -30.47 -10.78 -14.35
CA LYS A 104 -31.03 -12.12 -14.42
C LYS A 104 -32.54 -12.10 -14.16
N GLU A 105 -32.98 -11.38 -13.15
CA GLU A 105 -34.40 -11.20 -12.85
C GLU A 105 -35.17 -10.54 -14.00
N GLN A 106 -34.59 -9.50 -14.60
CA GLN A 106 -35.20 -8.81 -15.75
C GLN A 106 -35.33 -9.73 -16.94
N ILE A 107 -34.35 -10.57 -17.21
CA ILE A 107 -34.41 -11.56 -18.30
C ILE A 107 -35.51 -12.58 -18.05
N GLU A 108 -35.64 -13.07 -16.83
CA GLU A 108 -36.71 -14.01 -16.47
C GLU A 108 -38.09 -13.38 -16.60
N THR A 109 -38.24 -12.13 -16.19
CA THR A 109 -39.50 -11.39 -16.34
C THR A 109 -39.89 -11.23 -17.80
N LEU A 110 -38.96 -10.89 -18.67
CA LEU A 110 -39.19 -10.78 -20.10
C LEU A 110 -39.51 -12.13 -20.73
N ARG A 111 -38.84 -13.20 -20.32
CA ARG A 111 -39.11 -14.55 -20.80
C ARG A 111 -40.56 -14.98 -20.44
N ASN A 112 -40.98 -14.70 -19.22
CA ASN A 112 -42.33 -15.07 -18.75
C ASN A 112 -43.43 -14.24 -19.40
N ALA A 113 -43.09 -13.03 -19.92
CA ALA A 113 -44.02 -12.18 -20.65
C ALA A 113 -44.21 -12.60 -22.10
N LEU A 114 -43.35 -13.42 -22.64
CA LEU A 114 -43.47 -13.99 -23.97
C LEU A 114 -44.31 -15.26 -23.92
#